data_a3adf5eb942018ea2af3f23e14df9115
#
_entry.id   a3adf5eb942018ea2af3f23e14df9115
#
_cell.length_a   1.000
_cell.length_b   1.000
_cell.length_c   1.000
_cell.angle_alpha   90.00
_cell.angle_beta   90.00
_cell.angle_gamma   90.00
#
_symmetry.space_group_name_H-M   'P 1'
#
loop_
_entity.id
_entity.type
_entity.pdbx_description
1 polymer ?
#
loop_
_entity_poly.entity_id
_entity_poly.type
_entity_poly.pdbx_seq_one_letter_code
_entity_poly.pdbx_strand_id
1 'polypeptide(L)'
;MSAAPIAVRHKEGVIHGFLVLSTLDGTPIAVGDLVQIARGNRVTSQLVFSFKDGSRQEETTVFSEGGDFRLISYHLVQKGPAFKHPTEETVTASTGQVTVRYTDDNGKEKVESAHLKLPPDLANGLVPILLKNLPSGATQAEFSMVVPAPKPLLIKLEITAEGTEPFSLVGSGRVAIRYVVKVNIGGLAGAVAPMLGKQPPDAHIWILGGEAPAFVRSENLSYMGGPIWRVELVSPVWPRTTTADAKK
;
A
#
# COMPACT_ATOMS: atom_id res chain seq x y z
N MET A 1 16.12 16.40 -6.93
CA MET A 1 16.30 16.63 -5.47
C MET A 1 15.52 15.53 -4.76
N SER A 2 16.03 14.96 -3.66
CA SER A 2 15.25 14.00 -2.85
C SER A 2 14.19 14.80 -2.09
N ALA A 3 12.95 14.29 -2.03
CA ALA A 3 11.92 14.91 -1.22
C ALA A 3 12.32 14.87 0.26
N ALA A 4 11.86 15.84 1.05
CA ALA A 4 12.08 15.81 2.48
C ALA A 4 11.23 14.71 3.11
N PRO A 5 11.74 13.99 4.11
CA PRO A 5 10.93 13.02 4.83
C PRO A 5 9.77 13.69 5.55
N ILE A 6 8.69 12.95 5.73
CA ILE A 6 7.48 13.45 6.40
C ILE A 6 7.66 13.37 7.91
N ALA A 7 7.46 14.50 8.59
CA ALA A 7 7.46 14.57 10.05
C ALA A 7 6.28 13.80 10.64
N VAL A 8 6.51 13.13 11.78
CA VAL A 8 5.48 12.42 12.53
C VAL A 8 4.57 13.42 13.23
N ARG A 9 3.34 13.56 12.77
CA ARG A 9 2.27 14.37 13.36
C ARG A 9 1.32 13.50 14.16
N HIS A 10 1.00 12.34 13.62
CA HIS A 10 0.13 11.32 14.20
C HIS A 10 0.94 10.03 14.31
N LYS A 11 1.29 9.66 15.53
CA LYS A 11 1.99 8.40 15.78
C LYS A 11 1.09 7.21 15.49
N GLU A 12 1.70 6.19 14.96
CA GLU A 12 1.03 4.92 14.75
C GLU A 12 0.97 4.14 16.08
N GLY A 13 -0.13 3.43 16.29
CA GLY A 13 -0.37 2.66 17.51
C GLY A 13 -0.38 1.15 17.27
N VAL A 14 -0.96 0.44 18.24
CA VAL A 14 -1.33 -0.97 18.07
C VAL A 14 -2.71 -1.00 17.42
N ILE A 15 -2.79 -1.63 16.25
CA ILE A 15 -4.00 -1.69 15.42
C ILE A 15 -4.23 -3.14 14.99
N HIS A 16 -5.51 -3.56 15.01
CA HIS A 16 -5.98 -4.71 14.28
C HIS A 16 -7.16 -4.24 13.41
N GLY A 17 -6.98 -4.24 12.12
CA GLY A 17 -7.94 -3.74 11.13
C GLY A 17 -8.35 -4.82 10.14
N PHE A 18 -9.61 -4.75 9.71
CA PHE A 18 -10.14 -5.63 8.67
C PHE A 18 -10.37 -4.84 7.40
N LEU A 19 -9.99 -5.44 6.27
CA LEU A 19 -10.13 -4.85 4.95
C LEU A 19 -10.85 -5.81 4.01
N VAL A 20 -11.45 -5.25 2.98
CA VAL A 20 -11.90 -6.01 1.82
C VAL A 20 -11.11 -5.55 0.60
N LEU A 21 -10.70 -6.52 -0.20
CA LEU A 21 -10.15 -6.29 -1.53
C LEU A 21 -11.23 -6.66 -2.55
N SER A 22 -11.53 -5.77 -3.45
CA SER A 22 -12.52 -5.95 -4.50
C SER A 22 -12.03 -5.46 -5.85
N THR A 23 -12.67 -5.91 -6.91
CA THR A 23 -12.58 -5.32 -8.24
C THR A 23 -13.25 -3.94 -8.24
N LEU A 24 -13.04 -3.12 -9.28
CA LEU A 24 -13.64 -1.78 -9.35
C LEU A 24 -15.16 -1.80 -9.49
N ASP A 25 -15.76 -2.88 -9.99
CA ASP A 25 -17.22 -3.08 -10.01
C ASP A 25 -17.81 -3.47 -8.64
N GLY A 26 -16.95 -3.60 -7.61
CA GLY A 26 -17.36 -3.90 -6.24
C GLY A 26 -17.45 -5.39 -5.90
N THR A 27 -17.01 -6.29 -6.78
CA THR A 27 -16.98 -7.73 -6.46
C THR A 27 -15.86 -8.05 -5.48
N PRO A 28 -16.14 -8.53 -4.23
CA PRO A 28 -15.12 -8.89 -3.27
C PRO A 28 -14.34 -10.14 -3.70
N ILE A 29 -13.00 -10.02 -3.73
CA ILE A 29 -12.09 -11.08 -4.16
C ILE A 29 -11.20 -11.61 -3.04
N ALA A 30 -10.91 -10.78 -2.02
CA ALA A 30 -10.13 -11.21 -0.85
C ALA A 30 -10.58 -10.48 0.42
N VAL A 31 -10.27 -11.09 1.56
CA VAL A 31 -10.35 -10.46 2.88
C VAL A 31 -8.96 -10.11 3.36
N GLY A 32 -8.81 -8.93 3.97
CA GLY A 32 -7.56 -8.39 4.46
C GLY A 32 -7.54 -8.33 5.98
N ASP A 33 -6.39 -8.67 6.53
CA ASP A 33 -6.08 -8.63 7.95
C ASP A 33 -4.84 -7.76 8.15
N LEU A 34 -4.99 -6.62 8.81
CA LEU A 34 -3.93 -5.68 9.13
C LEU A 34 -3.62 -5.73 10.61
N VAL A 35 -2.41 -6.15 10.95
CA VAL A 35 -1.89 -6.08 12.32
C VAL A 35 -0.72 -5.11 12.37
N GLN A 36 -0.80 -4.13 13.24
CA GLN A 36 0.26 -3.16 13.47
C GLN A 36 0.65 -3.13 14.94
N ILE A 37 1.94 -3.19 15.21
CA ILE A 37 2.51 -3.19 16.56
C ILE A 37 3.59 -2.13 16.67
N ALA A 38 3.37 -1.16 17.56
CA ALA A 38 4.37 -0.14 17.91
C ALA A 38 5.15 -0.56 19.16
N ARG A 39 6.48 -0.43 19.10
CA ARG A 39 7.39 -0.66 20.22
C ARG A 39 8.41 0.48 20.28
N GLY A 40 8.20 1.43 21.18
CA GLY A 40 8.92 2.70 21.18
C GLY A 40 8.67 3.46 19.88
N ASN A 41 9.73 3.84 19.18
CA ASN A 41 9.64 4.50 17.87
C ASN A 41 9.67 3.55 16.67
N ARG A 42 9.67 2.24 16.91
CA ARG A 42 9.66 1.23 15.84
C ARG A 42 8.27 0.64 15.70
N VAL A 43 7.76 0.63 14.49
CA VAL A 43 6.46 0.06 14.14
C VAL A 43 6.66 -1.07 13.14
N THR A 44 5.95 -2.18 13.37
CA THR A 44 5.82 -3.27 12.40
C THR A 44 4.37 -3.37 11.98
N SER A 45 4.11 -3.23 10.70
CA SER A 45 2.79 -3.38 10.08
C SER A 45 2.81 -4.62 9.19
N GLN A 46 1.86 -5.50 9.38
CA GLN A 46 1.65 -6.70 8.56
C GLN A 46 0.24 -6.67 7.99
N LEU A 47 0.14 -6.71 6.67
CA LEU A 47 -1.11 -6.78 5.91
C LEU A 47 -1.15 -8.10 5.15
N VAL A 48 -2.20 -8.88 5.36
CA VAL A 48 -2.38 -10.16 4.70
C VAL A 48 -3.72 -10.17 3.98
N PHE A 49 -3.73 -10.39 2.67
CA PHE A 49 -4.93 -10.68 1.90
C PHE A 49 -5.03 -12.17 1.61
N SER A 50 -6.16 -12.76 1.98
CA SER A 50 -6.54 -14.15 1.68
C SER A 50 -7.64 -14.13 0.60
N PHE A 51 -7.32 -14.61 -0.59
CA PHE A 51 -8.20 -14.59 -1.75
C PHE A 51 -9.13 -15.79 -1.78
N LYS A 52 -10.29 -15.63 -2.42
CA LYS A 52 -11.28 -16.71 -2.60
C LYS A 52 -10.75 -17.87 -3.45
N ASP A 53 -9.80 -17.60 -4.36
CA ASP A 53 -9.18 -18.59 -5.24
C ASP A 53 -7.98 -19.31 -4.62
N GLY A 54 -7.69 -19.05 -3.34
CA GLY A 54 -6.54 -19.59 -2.60
C GLY A 54 -5.25 -18.80 -2.77
N SER A 55 -5.27 -17.71 -3.54
CA SER A 55 -4.13 -16.80 -3.62
C SER A 55 -3.90 -16.08 -2.30
N ARG A 56 -2.68 -15.59 -2.09
CA ARG A 56 -2.28 -14.87 -0.89
C ARG A 56 -1.33 -13.74 -1.22
N GLN A 57 -1.58 -12.58 -0.63
CA GLN A 57 -0.62 -11.47 -0.57
C GLN A 57 -0.29 -11.18 0.88
N GLU A 58 1.00 -11.09 1.18
CA GLU A 58 1.51 -10.70 2.49
C GLU A 58 2.47 -9.53 2.32
N GLU A 59 2.23 -8.49 3.08
CA GLU A 59 3.09 -7.30 3.13
C GLU A 59 3.51 -7.05 4.56
N THR A 60 4.82 -6.95 4.81
CA THR A 60 5.38 -6.57 6.10
C THR A 60 6.23 -5.34 5.93
N THR A 61 5.84 -4.26 6.59
CA THR A 61 6.56 -2.99 6.60
C THR A 61 7.06 -2.70 8.00
N VAL A 62 8.36 -2.47 8.14
CA VAL A 62 8.97 -2.03 9.39
C VAL A 62 9.52 -0.62 9.18
N PHE A 63 9.13 0.29 10.07
CA PHE A 63 9.53 1.69 9.98
C PHE A 63 9.79 2.31 11.35
N SER A 64 10.42 3.48 11.37
CA SER A 64 10.55 4.30 12.56
C SER A 64 9.70 5.56 12.46
N GLU A 65 9.22 6.03 13.63
CA GLU A 65 8.44 7.26 13.82
C GLU A 65 9.08 8.17 14.88
N GLY A 66 10.39 8.21 14.94
CA GLY A 66 11.16 8.97 15.91
C GLY A 66 11.50 10.40 15.46
N GLY A 67 10.49 11.16 15.02
CA GLY A 67 10.63 12.51 14.47
C GLY A 67 10.12 12.56 13.05
N ASP A 68 10.80 11.87 12.11
CA ASP A 68 10.32 11.63 10.75
C ASP A 68 10.02 10.15 10.56
N PHE A 69 9.11 9.85 9.62
CA PHE A 69 8.90 8.48 9.16
C PHE A 69 10.08 8.02 8.32
N ARG A 70 10.61 6.84 8.64
CA ARG A 70 11.73 6.21 7.91
C ARG A 70 11.46 4.73 7.72
N LEU A 71 11.47 4.26 6.50
CA LEU A 71 11.44 2.84 6.22
C LEU A 71 12.71 2.17 6.79
N ILE A 72 12.54 1.04 7.45
CA ILE A 72 13.64 0.17 7.91
C ILE A 72 13.74 -1.03 6.99
N SER A 73 12.62 -1.72 6.76
CA SER A 73 12.54 -2.84 5.82
C SER A 73 11.12 -2.99 5.27
N TYR A 74 11.06 -3.56 4.07
CA TYR A 74 9.81 -3.91 3.39
C TYR A 74 9.93 -5.32 2.85
N HIS A 75 8.88 -6.12 2.99
CA HIS A 75 8.79 -7.45 2.44
C HIS A 75 7.38 -7.69 1.90
N LEU A 76 7.30 -8.07 0.64
CA LEU A 76 6.05 -8.40 -0.07
C LEU A 76 6.14 -9.81 -0.62
N VAL A 77 5.10 -10.61 -0.42
CA VAL A 77 4.93 -11.91 -1.06
C VAL A 77 3.57 -11.94 -1.75
N GLN A 78 3.56 -12.27 -3.04
CA GLN A 78 2.36 -12.48 -3.85
C GLN A 78 2.41 -13.86 -4.48
N LYS A 79 1.43 -14.72 -4.21
CA LYS A 79 1.39 -16.11 -4.71
C LYS A 79 -0.02 -16.58 -4.99
N GLY A 80 -0.15 -17.51 -5.92
CA GLY A 80 -1.41 -18.15 -6.32
C GLY A 80 -2.01 -17.58 -7.60
N PRO A 81 -3.17 -18.11 -8.04
CA PRO A 81 -3.77 -17.84 -9.35
C PRO A 81 -4.10 -16.37 -9.64
N ALA A 82 -4.39 -15.56 -8.61
CA ALA A 82 -4.66 -14.12 -8.80
C ALA A 82 -3.45 -13.34 -9.32
N PHE A 83 -2.24 -13.89 -9.20
CA PHE A 83 -0.98 -13.24 -9.60
C PHE A 83 -0.36 -13.96 -10.78
N LYS A 84 -0.32 -13.29 -11.94
CA LYS A 84 0.29 -13.84 -13.15
C LYS A 84 1.73 -14.29 -12.90
N HIS A 85 2.46 -13.52 -12.11
CA HIS A 85 3.85 -13.78 -11.74
C HIS A 85 3.96 -13.77 -10.21
N PRO A 86 3.97 -14.96 -9.56
CA PRO A 86 4.30 -15.03 -8.15
C PRO A 86 5.59 -14.26 -7.87
N THR A 87 5.54 -13.37 -6.89
CA THR A 87 6.62 -12.42 -6.63
C THR A 87 6.91 -12.33 -5.13
N GLU A 88 8.18 -12.27 -4.78
CA GLU A 88 8.66 -11.93 -3.46
C GLU A 88 9.66 -10.76 -3.58
N GLU A 89 9.40 -9.67 -2.87
CA GLU A 89 10.27 -8.50 -2.83
C GLU A 89 10.75 -8.24 -1.41
N THR A 90 12.04 -7.97 -1.25
CA THR A 90 12.63 -7.54 0.01
C THR A 90 13.44 -6.28 -0.21
N VAL A 91 13.21 -5.27 0.65
CA VAL A 91 13.97 -4.02 0.68
C VAL A 91 14.53 -3.82 2.08
N THR A 92 15.86 -3.62 2.19
CA THR A 92 16.54 -3.26 3.43
C THR A 92 17.10 -1.85 3.30
N ALA A 93 16.44 -0.88 3.95
CA ALA A 93 16.72 0.53 3.73
C ALA A 93 18.14 0.93 4.18
N SER A 94 18.66 0.35 5.28
CA SER A 94 19.96 0.70 5.84
C SER A 94 21.16 0.28 4.95
N THR A 95 21.00 -0.80 4.20
CA THR A 95 22.05 -1.31 3.31
C THR A 95 21.79 -0.95 1.85
N GLY A 96 20.59 -0.54 1.49
CA GLY A 96 20.21 -0.34 0.09
C GLY A 96 20.00 -1.64 -0.68
N GLN A 97 20.03 -2.79 0.00
CA GLN A 97 19.84 -4.10 -0.63
C GLN A 97 18.37 -4.27 -1.01
N VAL A 98 18.13 -4.60 -2.27
CA VAL A 98 16.85 -4.99 -2.82
C VAL A 98 16.99 -6.34 -3.47
N THR A 99 16.06 -7.24 -3.19
CA THR A 99 15.99 -8.56 -3.82
C THR A 99 14.57 -8.81 -4.29
N VAL A 100 14.42 -9.24 -5.54
CA VAL A 100 13.15 -9.63 -6.13
C VAL A 100 13.29 -11.06 -6.65
N ARG A 101 12.42 -11.94 -6.17
CA ARG A 101 12.23 -13.29 -6.70
C ARG A 101 10.88 -13.32 -7.41
N TYR A 102 10.85 -13.83 -8.63
CA TYR A 102 9.60 -13.93 -9.40
C TYR A 102 9.62 -15.11 -10.34
N THR A 103 8.44 -15.55 -10.78
CA THR A 103 8.29 -16.55 -11.83
C THR A 103 8.05 -15.86 -13.16
N ASP A 104 8.86 -16.13 -14.18
CA ASP A 104 8.73 -15.56 -15.51
C ASP A 104 7.58 -16.20 -16.33
N ASP A 105 7.30 -15.69 -17.54
CA ASP A 105 6.25 -16.21 -18.43
C ASP A 105 6.46 -17.69 -18.84
N ASN A 106 7.67 -18.22 -18.68
CA ASN A 106 8.00 -19.62 -18.98
C ASN A 106 7.90 -20.51 -17.73
N GLY A 107 7.40 -19.99 -16.60
CA GLY A 107 7.31 -20.71 -15.33
C GLY A 107 8.67 -20.90 -14.62
N LYS A 108 9.71 -20.19 -15.05
CA LYS A 108 11.04 -20.29 -14.45
C LYS A 108 11.22 -19.25 -13.34
N GLU A 109 11.69 -19.71 -12.18
CA GLU A 109 12.06 -18.80 -11.08
C GLU A 109 13.30 -17.98 -11.47
N LYS A 110 13.22 -16.68 -11.18
CA LYS A 110 14.28 -15.68 -11.34
C LYS A 110 14.51 -14.97 -10.01
N VAL A 111 15.76 -14.67 -9.75
CA VAL A 111 16.17 -13.86 -8.61
C VAL A 111 17.03 -12.72 -9.12
N GLU A 112 16.59 -11.51 -8.86
CA GLU A 112 17.32 -10.29 -9.18
C GLU A 112 17.64 -9.55 -7.89
N SER A 113 18.85 -9.05 -7.78
CA SER A 113 19.31 -8.27 -6.64
C SER A 113 19.99 -7.01 -7.11
N ALA A 114 19.76 -5.92 -6.38
CA ALA A 114 20.42 -4.65 -6.62
C ALA A 114 20.82 -4.00 -5.29
N HIS A 115 21.86 -3.18 -5.36
CA HIS A 115 22.25 -2.30 -4.28
C HIS A 115 21.94 -0.87 -4.71
N LEU A 116 20.86 -0.30 -4.17
CA LEU A 116 20.36 1.02 -4.55
C LEU A 116 20.72 2.05 -3.49
N LYS A 117 21.04 3.28 -3.93
CA LYS A 117 21.14 4.42 -3.01
C LYS A 117 19.72 4.85 -2.64
N LEU A 118 19.15 4.25 -1.59
CA LEU A 118 17.80 4.51 -1.14
C LEU A 118 17.71 5.86 -0.42
N PRO A 119 16.78 6.73 -0.81
CA PRO A 119 16.58 8.02 -0.17
C PRO A 119 15.77 7.88 1.12
N PRO A 120 15.81 8.91 1.98
CA PRO A 120 15.11 8.88 3.26
C PRO A 120 13.58 8.98 3.17
N ASP A 121 13.03 9.36 2.03
CA ASP A 121 11.60 9.48 1.71
C ASP A 121 11.00 8.20 1.10
N LEU A 122 11.65 7.05 1.32
CA LEU A 122 11.19 5.76 0.78
C LEU A 122 9.84 5.35 1.39
N ALA A 123 8.86 5.05 0.52
CA ALA A 123 7.45 4.91 0.89
C ALA A 123 6.86 3.51 0.67
N ASN A 124 7.68 2.48 0.38
CA ASN A 124 7.19 1.10 0.26
C ASN A 124 6.37 0.70 1.50
N GLY A 125 5.10 0.37 1.32
CA GLY A 125 4.15 0.06 2.39
C GLY A 125 3.76 1.23 3.30
N LEU A 126 4.28 2.44 3.07
CA LEU A 126 4.06 3.60 3.95
C LEU A 126 3.12 4.66 3.37
N VAL A 127 2.78 4.63 2.10
CA VAL A 127 2.05 5.74 1.45
C VAL A 127 0.81 6.18 2.24
N PRO A 128 -0.11 5.31 2.71
CA PRO A 128 -1.26 5.72 3.50
C PRO A 128 -0.87 6.40 4.83
N ILE A 129 0.20 5.93 5.48
CA ILE A 129 0.71 6.49 6.74
C ILE A 129 1.28 7.89 6.50
N LEU A 130 2.08 8.07 5.44
CA LEU A 130 2.65 9.36 5.09
C LEU A 130 1.56 10.38 4.73
N LEU A 131 0.51 9.96 4.00
CA LEU A 131 -0.63 10.82 3.66
C LEU A 131 -1.40 11.29 4.89
N LYS A 132 -1.57 10.44 5.91
CA LYS A 132 -2.17 10.84 7.20
C LYS A 132 -1.36 11.93 7.90
N ASN A 133 -0.09 12.04 7.62
CA ASN A 133 0.85 12.93 8.29
C ASN A 133 1.26 14.16 7.46
N LEU A 134 0.67 14.36 6.28
CA LEU A 134 0.91 15.58 5.51
C LEU A 134 0.53 16.84 6.31
N PRO A 135 1.27 17.95 6.15
CA PRO A 135 0.87 19.23 6.74
C PRO A 135 -0.56 19.60 6.36
N SER A 136 -1.28 20.21 7.28
CA SER A 136 -2.61 20.75 6.99
C SER A 136 -2.54 21.72 5.79
N GLY A 137 -3.43 21.52 4.82
CA GLY A 137 -3.45 22.31 3.58
C GLY A 137 -2.38 21.93 2.55
N ALA A 138 -1.56 20.91 2.80
CA ALA A 138 -0.65 20.41 1.77
C ALA A 138 -1.46 19.77 0.63
N THR A 139 -1.28 20.30 -0.58
CA THR A 139 -1.97 19.82 -1.78
C THR A 139 -1.08 18.92 -2.63
N GLN A 140 0.22 18.87 -2.35
CA GLN A 140 1.18 18.07 -3.10
C GLN A 140 2.22 17.45 -2.16
N ALA A 141 2.69 16.26 -2.54
CA ALA A 141 3.81 15.57 -1.92
C ALA A 141 4.55 14.74 -2.97
N GLU A 142 5.80 14.40 -2.68
CA GLU A 142 6.60 13.48 -3.51
C GLU A 142 7.24 12.45 -2.59
N PHE A 143 7.21 11.18 -2.99
CA PHE A 143 7.88 10.08 -2.28
C PHE A 143 8.69 9.24 -3.26
N SER A 144 9.66 8.51 -2.73
CA SER A 144 10.39 7.50 -3.48
C SER A 144 9.80 6.12 -3.20
N MET A 145 9.82 5.24 -4.19
CA MET A 145 9.40 3.84 -4.03
C MET A 145 10.31 2.91 -4.85
N VAL A 146 10.69 1.78 -4.27
CA VAL A 146 11.27 0.67 -5.03
C VAL A 146 10.14 -0.12 -5.66
N VAL A 147 10.29 -0.49 -6.93
CA VAL A 147 9.36 -1.37 -7.63
C VAL A 147 10.04 -2.67 -8.05
N PRO A 148 9.33 -3.82 -7.93
CA PRO A 148 9.83 -5.13 -8.29
C PRO A 148 9.77 -5.32 -9.82
N ALA A 149 10.46 -4.47 -10.55
CA ALA A 149 10.73 -4.71 -11.96
C ALA A 149 11.71 -5.89 -12.10
N PRO A 150 11.87 -6.50 -13.28
CA PRO A 150 12.90 -7.54 -13.51
C PRO A 150 14.29 -7.11 -13.03
N LYS A 151 14.56 -5.80 -12.99
CA LYS A 151 15.65 -5.23 -12.22
C LYS A 151 15.04 -4.23 -11.25
N PRO A 152 15.23 -4.40 -9.93
CA PRO A 152 14.72 -3.47 -8.94
C PRO A 152 15.10 -2.02 -9.28
N LEU A 153 14.14 -1.13 -9.22
CA LEU A 153 14.37 0.23 -9.60
C LEU A 153 13.68 1.22 -8.64
N LEU A 154 14.29 2.38 -8.44
CA LEU A 154 13.75 3.46 -7.66
C LEU A 154 12.95 4.39 -8.58
N ILE A 155 11.70 4.65 -8.23
CA ILE A 155 10.80 5.59 -8.91
C ILE A 155 10.38 6.71 -7.96
N LYS A 156 9.76 7.75 -8.52
CA LYS A 156 9.09 8.80 -7.77
C LYS A 156 7.58 8.65 -7.86
N LEU A 157 6.92 8.92 -6.75
CA LEU A 157 5.47 9.05 -6.65
C LEU A 157 5.14 10.53 -6.49
N GLU A 158 4.43 11.11 -7.43
CA GLU A 158 3.90 12.46 -7.34
C GLU A 158 2.46 12.39 -6.84
N ILE A 159 2.18 13.04 -5.73
CA ILE A 159 0.90 12.98 -5.04
C ILE A 159 0.25 14.34 -5.05
N THR A 160 -1.03 14.37 -5.44
CA THR A 160 -1.83 15.60 -5.48
C THR A 160 -3.17 15.36 -4.79
N ALA A 161 -3.57 16.27 -3.90
CA ALA A 161 -4.92 16.28 -3.34
C ALA A 161 -5.88 16.83 -4.40
N GLU A 162 -6.89 16.04 -4.80
CA GLU A 162 -7.89 16.44 -5.82
C GLU A 162 -9.21 16.90 -5.22
N GLY A 163 -9.30 17.05 -3.92
CA GLY A 163 -10.51 17.49 -3.25
C GLY A 163 -10.99 16.51 -2.18
N THR A 164 -12.26 16.64 -1.83
CA THR A 164 -12.87 15.82 -0.78
C THR A 164 -14.09 15.08 -1.30
N GLU A 165 -14.28 13.85 -0.84
CA GLU A 165 -15.44 13.02 -1.17
C GLU A 165 -16.20 12.61 0.09
N PRO A 166 -17.54 12.74 0.10
CA PRO A 166 -18.35 12.26 1.20
C PRO A 166 -18.44 10.74 1.18
N PHE A 167 -18.44 10.13 2.36
CA PHE A 167 -18.75 8.70 2.54
C PHE A 167 -19.58 8.50 3.80
N SER A 168 -20.15 7.33 3.98
CA SER A 168 -20.99 7.03 5.15
C SER A 168 -20.51 5.76 5.85
N LEU A 169 -20.43 5.83 7.18
CA LEU A 169 -20.23 4.68 8.05
C LEU A 169 -21.47 4.52 8.93
N VAL A 170 -22.21 3.42 8.77
CA VAL A 170 -23.42 3.12 9.56
C VAL A 170 -24.39 4.31 9.61
N GLY A 171 -24.62 4.97 8.46
CA GLY A 171 -25.50 6.15 8.36
C GLY A 171 -24.89 7.47 8.83
N SER A 172 -23.68 7.48 9.40
CA SER A 172 -22.99 8.71 9.78
C SER A 172 -22.14 9.22 8.63
N GLY A 173 -22.45 10.43 8.14
CA GLY A 173 -21.69 11.09 7.07
C GLY A 173 -20.28 11.47 7.54
N ARG A 174 -19.31 11.26 6.67
CA ARG A 174 -17.89 11.62 6.82
C ARG A 174 -17.38 12.18 5.49
N VAL A 175 -16.20 12.79 5.54
CA VAL A 175 -15.55 13.33 4.35
C VAL A 175 -14.09 12.88 4.34
N ALA A 176 -13.65 12.30 3.24
CA ALA A 176 -12.26 11.92 3.01
C ALA A 176 -11.62 12.85 1.99
N ILE A 177 -10.33 13.11 2.15
CA ILE A 177 -9.49 13.76 1.14
C ILE A 177 -9.09 12.69 0.15
N ARG A 178 -9.34 12.93 -1.14
CA ARG A 178 -8.88 12.08 -2.23
C ARG A 178 -7.53 12.57 -2.72
N TYR A 179 -6.57 11.68 -2.72
CA TYR A 179 -5.24 11.88 -3.30
C TYR A 179 -5.09 11.06 -4.58
N VAL A 180 -4.50 11.67 -5.61
CA VAL A 180 -4.02 10.98 -6.81
C VAL A 180 -2.53 10.77 -6.68
N VAL A 181 -2.08 9.57 -6.98
CA VAL A 181 -0.68 9.15 -6.94
C VAL A 181 -0.26 8.78 -8.36
N LYS A 182 0.64 9.59 -8.93
CA LYS A 182 1.23 9.37 -10.25
C LYS A 182 2.63 8.79 -10.13
N VAL A 183 2.92 7.81 -10.96
CA VAL A 183 4.27 7.25 -11.05
C VAL A 183 5.09 8.12 -12.01
N ASN A 184 6.15 8.72 -11.49
CA ASN A 184 7.15 9.41 -12.31
C ASN A 184 8.40 8.51 -12.42
N ILE A 185 8.60 7.97 -13.61
CA ILE A 185 9.71 7.05 -13.91
C ILE A 185 11.03 7.83 -14.13
N GLY A 186 10.95 9.18 -14.25
CA GLY A 186 12.10 10.07 -14.44
C GLY A 186 12.85 9.87 -15.75
N GLY A 187 14.05 10.44 -15.85
CA GLY A 187 14.94 10.34 -17.04
C GLY A 187 15.49 8.93 -17.32
N LEU A 188 15.05 7.91 -16.59
CA LEU A 188 15.35 6.50 -16.84
C LEU A 188 14.40 5.86 -17.88
N ALA A 189 13.54 6.65 -18.52
CA ALA A 189 12.62 6.20 -19.57
C ALA A 189 13.28 5.28 -20.63
N GLY A 190 14.59 5.47 -20.91
CA GLY A 190 15.33 4.58 -21.79
C GLY A 190 15.56 3.15 -21.27
N ALA A 191 15.57 2.94 -19.95
CA ALA A 191 15.81 1.62 -19.34
C ALA A 191 14.52 0.87 -18.98
N VAL A 192 13.42 1.61 -18.77
CA VAL A 192 12.14 1.09 -18.22
C VAL A 192 11.03 1.11 -19.27
N ALA A 193 11.11 1.98 -20.29
CA ALA A 193 10.13 2.09 -21.36
C ALA A 193 9.80 0.75 -22.06
N PRO A 194 10.76 -0.16 -22.31
CA PRO A 194 10.42 -1.48 -22.89
C PRO A 194 9.60 -2.36 -21.96
N MET A 195 9.66 -2.09 -20.64
CA MET A 195 9.09 -2.92 -19.60
C MET A 195 7.70 -2.49 -19.16
N LEU A 196 7.45 -1.20 -19.18
CA LEU A 196 6.16 -0.62 -18.77
C LEU A 196 5.27 -0.34 -19.98
N GLY A 197 5.79 -0.36 -21.21
CA GLY A 197 5.08 -0.19 -22.48
C GLY A 197 4.02 0.93 -22.52
N LYS A 198 3.57 1.38 -21.35
CA LYS A 198 2.60 2.43 -21.08
C LYS A 198 2.86 3.00 -19.69
N GLN A 199 2.55 4.29 -19.50
CA GLN A 199 2.47 4.91 -18.19
C GLN A 199 1.54 4.08 -17.29
N PRO A 200 1.97 3.69 -16.07
CA PRO A 200 1.06 3.03 -15.12
C PRO A 200 -0.18 3.90 -14.88
N PRO A 201 -1.35 3.31 -14.68
CA PRO A 201 -2.54 4.07 -14.32
C PRO A 201 -2.33 4.78 -12.99
N ASP A 202 -2.97 5.94 -12.85
CA ASP A 202 -2.96 6.70 -11.60
C ASP A 202 -3.60 5.86 -10.49
N ALA A 203 -2.99 5.88 -9.30
CA ALA A 203 -3.58 5.30 -8.10
C ALA A 203 -4.34 6.39 -7.32
N HIS A 204 -5.37 5.98 -6.57
CA HIS A 204 -6.17 6.88 -5.75
C HIS A 204 -6.19 6.39 -4.31
N ILE A 205 -6.08 7.32 -3.35
CA ILE A 205 -6.10 7.02 -1.92
C ILE A 205 -7.00 8.02 -1.21
N TRP A 206 -7.90 7.53 -0.37
CA TRP A 206 -8.80 8.35 0.45
C TRP A 206 -8.39 8.29 1.91
N ILE A 207 -8.14 9.45 2.49
CA ILE A 207 -7.75 9.62 3.89
C ILE A 207 -8.80 10.48 4.58
N LEU A 208 -9.37 9.96 5.67
CA LEU A 208 -10.17 10.75 6.60
C LEU A 208 -9.24 11.79 7.25
N GLY A 209 -9.60 13.06 7.15
CA GLY A 209 -8.87 14.16 7.78
C GLY A 209 -9.28 14.38 9.24
N GLY A 210 -8.72 15.41 9.88
CA GLY A 210 -9.02 15.83 11.24
C GLY A 210 -7.95 15.42 12.24
N GLU A 211 -8.32 15.42 13.54
CA GLU A 211 -7.40 15.13 14.66
C GLU A 211 -6.93 13.66 14.70
N ALA A 212 -7.73 12.75 14.15
CA ALA A 212 -7.43 11.32 14.06
C ALA A 212 -7.57 10.84 12.62
N PRO A 213 -6.60 11.18 11.74
CA PRO A 213 -6.67 10.79 10.34
C PRO A 213 -6.59 9.27 10.17
N ALA A 214 -7.35 8.74 9.21
CA ALA A 214 -7.41 7.31 8.97
C ALA A 214 -7.44 7.00 7.47
N PHE A 215 -6.85 5.88 7.10
CA PHE A 215 -7.06 5.29 5.77
C PHE A 215 -8.52 4.88 5.61
N VAL A 216 -9.12 5.15 4.45
CA VAL A 216 -10.50 4.78 4.12
C VAL A 216 -10.54 3.81 2.97
N ARG A 217 -9.90 4.17 1.86
CA ARG A 217 -9.92 3.43 0.60
C ARG A 217 -8.63 3.65 -0.18
N SER A 218 -8.26 2.68 -0.99
CA SER A 218 -7.32 2.88 -2.10
C SER A 218 -7.76 2.12 -3.34
N GLU A 219 -7.41 2.66 -4.51
CA GLU A 219 -7.53 2.01 -5.82
C GLU A 219 -6.16 2.08 -6.48
N ASN A 220 -5.52 0.96 -6.64
CA ASN A 220 -4.16 0.90 -7.15
C ASN A 220 -3.91 -0.39 -7.92
N LEU A 221 -2.88 -0.33 -8.76
CA LEU A 221 -2.40 -1.48 -9.51
C LEU A 221 -2.00 -2.59 -8.52
N SER A 222 -2.54 -3.78 -8.71
CA SER A 222 -2.31 -4.93 -7.82
C SER A 222 -0.88 -5.48 -7.92
N TYR A 223 -0.33 -5.46 -9.12
CA TYR A 223 1.04 -5.81 -9.48
C TYR A 223 1.34 -5.23 -10.86
N MET A 224 2.59 -5.24 -11.28
CA MET A 224 2.99 -4.70 -12.58
C MET A 224 2.26 -5.40 -13.73
N GLY A 225 1.45 -4.63 -14.49
CA GLY A 225 0.61 -5.15 -15.57
C GLY A 225 -0.66 -5.88 -15.12
N GLY A 226 -0.95 -5.88 -13.80
CA GLY A 226 -2.17 -6.45 -13.24
C GLY A 226 -3.38 -5.52 -13.31
N PRO A 227 -4.52 -5.95 -12.78
CA PRO A 227 -5.72 -5.12 -12.67
C PRO A 227 -5.59 -4.06 -11.56
N ILE A 228 -6.42 -3.04 -11.61
CA ILE A 228 -6.62 -2.13 -10.49
C ILE A 228 -7.60 -2.79 -9.53
N TRP A 229 -7.20 -2.88 -8.26
CA TRP A 229 -8.05 -3.35 -7.18
C TRP A 229 -8.36 -2.22 -6.20
N ARG A 230 -9.51 -2.37 -5.54
CA ARG A 230 -9.97 -1.48 -4.48
C ARG A 230 -9.79 -2.15 -3.13
N VAL A 231 -9.11 -1.46 -2.21
CA VAL A 231 -8.98 -1.85 -0.80
C VAL A 231 -9.79 -0.89 0.05
N GLU A 232 -10.63 -1.40 0.93
CA GLU A 232 -11.45 -0.60 1.84
C GLU A 232 -11.42 -1.18 3.26
N LEU A 233 -11.52 -0.30 4.26
CA LEU A 233 -11.81 -0.72 5.64
C LEU A 233 -13.23 -1.29 5.70
N VAL A 234 -13.40 -2.37 6.44
CA VAL A 234 -14.72 -2.99 6.66
C VAL A 234 -15.02 -3.15 8.14
N SER A 235 -16.31 -3.08 8.47
CA SER A 235 -16.82 -3.46 9.78
C SER A 235 -17.39 -4.88 9.70
N PRO A 236 -17.09 -5.76 10.68
CA PRO A 236 -17.67 -7.10 10.71
C PRO A 236 -19.19 -7.03 10.81
N VAL A 237 -19.87 -7.89 10.05
CA VAL A 237 -21.33 -8.06 10.12
C VAL A 237 -21.64 -9.31 10.91
N TRP A 238 -22.35 -9.14 12.01
CA TRP A 238 -22.75 -10.27 12.87
C TRP A 238 -24.04 -10.90 12.33
N PRO A 239 -24.21 -12.25 12.38
CA PRO A 239 -25.48 -12.90 12.09
C PRO A 239 -26.58 -12.33 12.99
N ARG A 240 -27.70 -11.97 12.42
CA ARG A 240 -28.88 -11.62 13.23
C ARG A 240 -29.34 -12.89 13.91
N THR A 241 -29.31 -12.92 15.24
CA THR A 241 -29.98 -13.97 16.02
C THR A 241 -31.48 -13.83 15.75
N THR A 242 -32.02 -14.69 14.93
CA THR A 242 -33.47 -14.82 14.84
C THR A 242 -33.96 -15.37 16.16
N THR A 243 -34.75 -14.62 16.89
CA THR A 243 -35.40 -14.98 18.16
C THR A 243 -36.42 -16.12 18.01
N ALA A 244 -36.21 -17.03 17.07
CA ALA A 244 -37.11 -18.16 16.82
C ALA A 244 -36.79 -19.39 17.67
N ASP A 245 -35.62 -19.48 18.32
CA ASP A 245 -35.21 -20.68 19.11
C ASP A 245 -35.36 -20.53 20.63
N ALA A 246 -36.01 -19.48 21.13
CA ALA A 246 -36.25 -19.28 22.57
C ALA A 246 -37.62 -19.81 23.05
N LYS A 247 -38.25 -20.70 22.29
CA LYS A 247 -39.45 -21.43 22.74
C LYS A 247 -39.33 -22.92 22.37
N LYS A 248 -38.61 -23.65 23.19
CA LYS A 248 -38.81 -25.06 23.44
C LYS A 248 -38.39 -25.38 24.88
#